data_46ad9a5392eb923c90fd008ae8d997ae
#
_entry.id   46ad9a5392eb923c90fd008ae8d997ae
#
_cell.length_a   1.000
_cell.length_b   1.000
_cell.length_c   1.000
_cell.angle_alpha   90.00
_cell.angle_beta   90.00
_cell.angle_gamma   90.00
#
_symmetry.space_group_name_H-M   'P 1'
#
loop_
_entity.id
_entity.type
_entity.pdbx_description
1 polymer ?
#
loop_
_entity_poly.entity_id
_entity_poly.type
_entity_poly.pdbx_seq_one_letter_code
_entity_poly.pdbx_strand_id
1 'polypeptide(L)'
;MIRVFIGYDDNEKVAFSVLSHSLLKHSTQPIAITPIRLQNIKDVFVRERLKIQSTEFAFSRFLVPYLCNYSGHAIFMDCDMLSRSDISALWRQRTTKYAVQCVQHDYTPTSTVKFLNQPQTPYPKKNWSSMMIFNNAKCTALTPDYVNSASGLELHQFKWL
;
A
#
# COMPACT_ATOMS: atom_id res chain seq x y z
N MET A 1 4.56 19.12 -0.99
CA MET A 1 5.38 17.96 -0.59
C MET A 1 4.65 16.68 -0.95
N ILE A 2 5.33 15.72 -1.58
CA ILE A 2 4.78 14.42 -1.95
C ILE A 2 4.88 13.49 -0.72
N ARG A 3 3.76 12.90 -0.27
CA ARG A 3 3.74 11.96 0.85
C ARG A 3 3.78 10.53 0.31
N VAL A 4 4.82 9.77 0.65
CA VAL A 4 4.99 8.38 0.25
C VAL A 4 5.11 7.52 1.49
N PHE A 5 4.16 6.61 1.64
CA PHE A 5 4.18 5.57 2.65
C PHE A 5 4.73 4.29 2.02
N ILE A 6 5.69 3.68 2.67
CA ILE A 6 6.29 2.42 2.19
C ILE A 6 6.03 1.34 3.24
N GLY A 7 5.51 0.20 2.79
CA GLY A 7 5.39 -0.97 3.64
C GLY A 7 6.78 -1.39 4.18
N TYR A 8 6.87 -1.72 5.46
CA TYR A 8 8.11 -2.15 6.08
C TYR A 8 7.95 -3.53 6.70
N ASP A 9 8.89 -4.42 6.39
CA ASP A 9 9.04 -5.74 7.01
C ASP A 9 10.52 -5.90 7.37
N ASP A 10 10.81 -6.37 8.59
CA ASP A 10 12.20 -6.55 9.05
C ASP A 10 12.97 -7.58 8.17
N ASN A 11 12.26 -8.48 7.48
CA ASN A 11 12.86 -9.40 6.51
C ASN A 11 13.21 -8.74 5.17
N GLU A 12 12.61 -7.58 4.87
CA GLU A 12 12.75 -6.86 3.59
C GLU A 12 13.37 -5.47 3.74
N LYS A 13 14.08 -5.22 4.86
CA LYS A 13 14.68 -3.91 5.16
C LYS A 13 15.65 -3.38 4.08
N VAL A 14 16.32 -4.29 3.36
CA VAL A 14 17.20 -3.91 2.25
C VAL A 14 16.37 -3.38 1.07
N ALA A 15 15.26 -4.05 0.74
CA ALA A 15 14.37 -3.62 -0.31
C ALA A 15 13.78 -2.22 0.00
N PHE A 16 13.33 -2.00 1.24
CA PHE A 16 12.89 -0.68 1.71
C PHE A 16 13.96 0.40 1.51
N SER A 17 15.22 0.10 1.85
CA SER A 17 16.33 1.06 1.69
C SER A 17 16.61 1.39 0.22
N VAL A 18 16.56 0.39 -0.65
CA VAL A 18 16.75 0.54 -2.10
C VAL A 18 15.63 1.39 -2.70
N LEU A 19 14.36 1.11 -2.37
CA LEU A 19 13.24 1.91 -2.85
C LEU A 19 13.35 3.36 -2.35
N SER A 20 13.60 3.55 -1.06
CA SER A 20 13.75 4.90 -0.47
C SER A 20 14.86 5.70 -1.15
N HIS A 21 16.04 5.08 -1.35
CA HIS A 21 17.14 5.70 -2.06
C HIS A 21 16.76 6.06 -3.51
N SER A 22 16.12 5.15 -4.23
CA SER A 22 15.72 5.38 -5.63
C SER A 22 14.71 6.51 -5.78
N LEU A 23 13.76 6.63 -4.85
CA LEU A 23 12.81 7.74 -4.79
C LEU A 23 13.53 9.08 -4.58
N LEU A 24 14.43 9.14 -3.60
CA LEU A 24 15.21 10.36 -3.30
C LEU A 24 16.12 10.75 -4.47
N LYS A 25 16.75 9.75 -5.11
CA LYS A 25 17.65 9.97 -6.25
C LYS A 25 16.94 10.62 -7.45
N HIS A 26 15.69 10.24 -7.71
CA HIS A 26 14.97 10.66 -8.89
C HIS A 26 13.95 11.78 -8.67
N SER A 27 13.64 12.12 -7.42
CA SER A 27 12.63 13.13 -7.11
C SER A 27 13.18 14.53 -7.34
N THR A 28 12.43 15.34 -8.14
CA THR A 28 12.70 16.76 -8.34
C THR A 28 11.93 17.66 -7.38
N GLN A 29 11.03 17.07 -6.55
CA GLN A 29 10.21 17.80 -5.58
C GLN A 29 10.46 17.28 -4.15
N PRO A 30 10.17 18.11 -3.13
CA PRO A 30 10.24 17.65 -1.76
C PRO A 30 9.33 16.43 -1.52
N ILE A 31 9.91 15.34 -1.05
CA ILE A 31 9.24 14.07 -0.75
C ILE A 31 9.38 13.75 0.74
N ALA A 32 8.28 13.28 1.35
CA ALA A 32 8.29 12.72 2.69
C ALA A 32 8.07 11.21 2.60
N ILE A 33 9.06 10.43 3.03
CA ILE A 33 8.99 8.97 3.08
C ILE A 33 8.67 8.53 4.50
N THR A 34 7.58 7.78 4.66
CA THR A 34 7.13 7.27 5.95
C THR A 34 7.07 5.74 5.89
N PRO A 35 7.91 5.02 6.65
CA PRO A 35 7.76 3.57 6.76
C PRO A 35 6.52 3.21 7.56
N ILE A 36 5.71 2.26 7.06
CA ILE A 36 4.64 1.64 7.85
C ILE A 36 5.23 0.40 8.51
N ARG A 37 5.77 0.56 9.70
CA ARG A 37 6.32 -0.51 10.54
C ARG A 37 5.31 -0.86 11.63
N LEU A 38 4.93 -2.13 11.76
CA LEU A 38 3.88 -2.54 12.72
C LEU A 38 4.17 -2.12 14.15
N GLN A 39 5.43 -2.19 14.58
CA GLN A 39 5.83 -1.76 15.93
C GLN A 39 5.51 -0.29 16.23
N ASN A 40 5.51 0.58 15.20
CA ASN A 40 5.26 2.01 15.36
C ASN A 40 3.77 2.36 15.37
N ILE A 41 2.91 1.41 14.99
CA ILE A 41 1.45 1.57 14.90
C ILE A 41 0.71 0.50 15.72
N LYS A 42 1.36 -0.13 16.69
CA LYS A 42 0.81 -1.21 17.50
C LYS A 42 -0.48 -0.86 18.25
N ASP A 43 -0.68 0.41 18.58
CA ASP A 43 -1.87 0.90 19.26
C ASP A 43 -3.06 1.11 18.30
N VAL A 44 -2.78 1.11 16.99
CA VAL A 44 -3.77 1.32 15.91
C VAL A 44 -4.02 0.04 15.13
N PHE A 45 -2.96 -0.72 14.85
CA PHE A 45 -3.01 -1.99 14.14
C PHE A 45 -2.77 -3.15 15.10
N VAL A 46 -3.87 -3.77 15.53
CA VAL A 46 -3.87 -4.85 16.54
C VAL A 46 -4.17 -6.23 15.94
N ARG A 47 -4.28 -6.29 14.63
CA ARG A 47 -4.59 -7.52 13.91
C ARG A 47 -3.46 -8.54 14.03
N GLU A 48 -3.80 -9.76 14.44
CA GLU A 48 -2.85 -10.87 14.46
C GLU A 48 -2.38 -11.22 13.04
N ARG A 49 -1.08 -11.52 12.91
CA ARG A 49 -0.51 -11.97 11.65
C ARG A 49 -1.03 -13.36 11.29
N LEU A 50 -1.75 -13.45 10.18
CA LEU A 50 -2.19 -14.73 9.65
C LEU A 50 -1.05 -15.40 8.88
N LYS A 51 -0.96 -16.74 8.96
CA LYS A 51 0.05 -17.54 8.22
C LYS A 51 -0.01 -17.33 6.70
N ILE A 52 -1.16 -16.90 6.18
CA ILE A 52 -1.37 -16.60 4.75
C ILE A 52 -0.87 -15.21 4.32
N GLN A 53 -0.39 -14.37 5.25
CA GLN A 53 0.17 -13.07 4.94
C GLN A 53 1.64 -13.22 4.56
N SER A 54 1.97 -12.80 3.34
CA SER A 54 3.36 -12.82 2.84
C SER A 54 4.24 -11.77 3.52
N THR A 55 3.68 -10.58 3.84
CA THR A 55 4.42 -9.45 4.41
C THR A 55 3.67 -8.84 5.61
N GLU A 56 4.40 -8.13 6.48
CA GLU A 56 3.82 -7.41 7.63
C GLU A 56 2.86 -6.31 7.20
N PHE A 57 3.07 -5.71 6.05
CA PHE A 57 2.26 -4.61 5.53
C PHE A 57 1.10 -5.05 4.61
N ALA A 58 0.78 -6.34 4.56
CA ALA A 58 -0.30 -6.86 3.72
C ALA A 58 -1.65 -6.14 3.95
N PHE A 59 -1.97 -5.77 5.20
CA PHE A 59 -3.20 -5.07 5.55
C PHE A 59 -2.96 -3.65 6.08
N SER A 60 -1.86 -3.40 6.77
CA SER A 60 -1.56 -2.07 7.33
C SER A 60 -1.42 -0.97 6.26
N ARG A 61 -1.20 -1.34 5.00
CA ARG A 61 -1.23 -0.42 3.86
C ARG A 61 -2.53 0.37 3.74
N PHE A 62 -3.63 -0.22 4.18
CA PHE A 62 -4.95 0.42 4.14
C PHE A 62 -5.17 1.44 5.26
N LEU A 63 -4.23 1.57 6.20
CA LEU A 63 -4.25 2.62 7.24
C LEU A 63 -3.70 3.97 6.75
N VAL A 64 -3.13 4.06 5.54
CA VAL A 64 -2.57 5.31 5.02
C VAL A 64 -3.53 6.49 5.11
N PRO A 65 -4.83 6.38 4.74
CA PRO A 65 -5.77 7.48 4.90
C PRO A 65 -5.96 7.93 6.35
N TYR A 66 -6.06 6.98 7.28
CA TYR A 66 -6.15 7.26 8.72
C TYR A 66 -4.89 7.97 9.23
N LEU A 67 -3.70 7.47 8.90
CA LEU A 67 -2.41 8.06 9.28
C LEU A 67 -2.22 9.48 8.70
N CYS A 68 -3.00 9.83 7.68
CA CYS A 68 -3.08 11.17 7.11
C CYS A 68 -4.24 12.02 7.67
N ASN A 69 -4.89 11.59 8.74
CA ASN A 69 -6.11 12.22 9.26
C ASN A 69 -7.16 12.45 8.16
N TYR A 70 -7.28 11.51 7.24
CA TYR A 70 -8.17 11.57 6.07
C TYR A 70 -8.03 12.87 5.25
N SER A 71 -6.83 13.46 5.21
CA SER A 71 -6.59 14.74 4.56
C SER A 71 -5.61 14.66 3.38
N GLY A 72 -5.96 15.33 2.28
CA GLY A 72 -5.16 15.42 1.06
C GLY A 72 -4.94 14.09 0.37
N HIS A 73 -3.78 13.92 -0.28
CA HIS A 73 -3.40 12.70 -0.99
C HIS A 73 -2.14 12.08 -0.40
N ALA A 74 -1.97 10.78 -0.59
CA ALA A 74 -0.76 10.05 -0.26
C ALA A 74 -0.54 8.90 -1.25
N ILE A 75 0.71 8.50 -1.44
CA ILE A 75 1.08 7.30 -2.19
C ILE A 75 1.43 6.21 -1.19
N PHE A 76 0.95 5.00 -1.40
CA PHE A 76 1.47 3.79 -0.78
C PHE A 76 2.29 2.99 -1.80
N MET A 77 3.40 2.40 -1.38
CA MET A 77 4.22 1.49 -2.18
C MET A 77 4.66 0.28 -1.34
N ASP A 78 4.67 -0.90 -1.96
CA ASP A 78 5.39 -2.07 -1.41
C ASP A 78 6.89 -1.78 -1.44
N CYS A 79 7.65 -2.32 -0.49
CA CYS A 79 9.08 -2.02 -0.37
C CYS A 79 9.95 -2.67 -1.45
N ASP A 80 9.48 -3.72 -2.10
CA ASP A 80 10.19 -4.47 -3.16
C ASP A 80 10.11 -3.81 -4.56
N MET A 81 9.74 -2.54 -4.60
CA MET A 81 9.69 -1.73 -5.82
C MET A 81 10.98 -0.92 -6.04
N LEU A 82 11.17 -0.43 -7.25
CA LEU A 82 12.26 0.46 -7.62
C LEU A 82 11.73 1.66 -8.42
N SER A 83 11.99 2.88 -7.95
CA SER A 83 11.69 4.07 -8.73
C SER A 83 12.75 4.28 -9.80
N ARG A 84 12.34 4.27 -11.08
CA ARG A 84 13.22 4.49 -12.24
C ARG A 84 13.12 5.90 -12.82
N SER A 85 12.21 6.71 -12.27
CA SER A 85 11.94 8.08 -12.74
C SER A 85 11.38 8.93 -11.61
N ASP A 86 11.18 10.22 -11.89
CA ASP A 86 10.64 11.16 -10.92
C ASP A 86 9.21 10.78 -10.50
N ILE A 87 9.02 10.53 -9.23
CA ILE A 87 7.71 10.22 -8.61
C ILE A 87 6.69 11.36 -8.78
N SER A 88 7.15 12.58 -9.06
CA SER A 88 6.28 13.74 -9.30
C SER A 88 5.39 13.56 -10.53
N ALA A 89 5.81 12.74 -11.49
CA ALA A 89 4.99 12.40 -12.66
C ALA A 89 3.76 11.60 -12.25
N LEU A 90 3.92 10.60 -11.38
CA LEU A 90 2.82 9.85 -10.80
C LEU A 90 1.97 10.76 -9.89
N TRP A 91 2.60 11.60 -9.07
CA TRP A 91 1.90 12.51 -8.17
C TRP A 91 0.99 13.50 -8.91
N ARG A 92 1.36 13.95 -10.10
CA ARG A 92 0.52 14.83 -10.94
C ARG A 92 -0.77 14.15 -11.43
N GLN A 93 -0.81 12.82 -11.50
CA GLN A 93 -2.00 12.07 -11.92
C GLN A 93 -3.07 11.94 -10.85
N ARG A 94 -2.80 12.37 -9.60
CA ARG A 94 -3.79 12.33 -8.54
C ARG A 94 -5.00 13.19 -8.90
N THR A 95 -6.17 12.71 -8.54
CA THR A 95 -7.45 13.39 -8.81
C THR A 95 -8.36 13.32 -7.60
N THR A 96 -9.21 14.32 -7.46
CA THR A 96 -10.29 14.32 -6.44
C THR A 96 -11.50 13.48 -6.86
N LYS A 97 -11.53 12.98 -8.11
CA LYS A 97 -12.65 12.19 -8.62
C LYS A 97 -12.76 10.83 -7.94
N TYR A 98 -11.65 10.14 -7.74
CA TYR A 98 -11.60 8.78 -7.20
C TYR A 98 -11.06 8.75 -5.77
N ALA A 99 -11.48 7.76 -5.01
CA ALA A 99 -10.95 7.50 -3.65
C ALA A 99 -9.55 6.88 -3.70
N VAL A 100 -9.33 5.96 -4.65
CA VAL A 100 -8.04 5.30 -4.87
C VAL A 100 -7.75 5.19 -6.36
N GLN A 101 -6.48 5.31 -6.73
CA GLN A 101 -5.96 5.01 -8.06
C GLN A 101 -4.87 3.97 -7.91
N CYS A 102 -4.96 2.89 -8.68
CA CYS A 102 -3.96 1.83 -8.72
C CYS A 102 -3.89 1.25 -10.14
N VAL A 103 -2.89 0.42 -10.38
CA VAL A 103 -2.79 -0.31 -11.65
C VAL A 103 -3.77 -1.49 -11.60
N GLN A 104 -4.51 -1.70 -12.69
CA GLN A 104 -5.34 -2.88 -12.89
C GLN A 104 -4.73 -3.75 -13.98
N HIS A 105 -4.75 -5.06 -13.77
CA HIS A 105 -4.32 -6.03 -14.75
C HIS A 105 -5.40 -7.08 -14.98
N ASP A 106 -5.69 -7.35 -16.24
CA ASP A 106 -6.45 -8.54 -16.66
C ASP A 106 -5.48 -9.73 -16.58
N TYR A 107 -5.30 -10.23 -15.37
CA TYR A 107 -4.35 -11.31 -15.09
C TYR A 107 -5.05 -12.49 -14.43
N THR A 108 -5.00 -13.63 -15.09
CA THR A 108 -5.37 -14.91 -14.50
C THR A 108 -4.10 -15.62 -14.06
N PRO A 109 -3.91 -15.88 -12.75
CA PRO A 109 -2.73 -16.55 -12.27
C PRO A 109 -2.58 -17.95 -12.92
N THR A 110 -1.44 -18.23 -13.50
CA THR A 110 -1.08 -19.56 -14.01
C THR A 110 -0.59 -20.49 -12.91
N SER A 111 -0.22 -19.93 -11.75
CA SER A 111 0.25 -20.67 -10.57
C SER A 111 -0.80 -20.58 -9.45
N THR A 112 -1.02 -21.70 -8.78
CA THR A 112 -1.85 -21.80 -7.57
C THR A 112 -1.12 -21.37 -6.30
N VAL A 113 0.16 -21.00 -6.41
CA VAL A 113 1.04 -20.70 -5.26
C VAL A 113 1.68 -19.33 -5.43
N LYS A 114 1.70 -18.54 -4.34
CA LYS A 114 2.41 -17.26 -4.21
C LYS A 114 3.79 -17.44 -3.58
N PHE A 115 4.49 -16.30 -3.43
CA PHE A 115 5.70 -16.19 -2.60
C PHE A 115 5.50 -16.88 -1.23
N LEU A 116 6.52 -17.55 -0.74
CA LEU A 116 6.50 -18.37 0.47
C LEU A 116 5.45 -19.51 0.46
N ASN A 117 5.17 -20.11 -0.70
CA ASN A 117 4.22 -21.22 -0.87
C ASN A 117 2.78 -20.91 -0.39
N GLN A 118 2.39 -19.64 -0.40
CA GLN A 118 1.03 -19.24 -0.02
C GLN A 118 0.03 -19.51 -1.15
N PRO A 119 -1.21 -19.91 -0.86
CA PRO A 119 -2.21 -20.17 -1.89
C PRO A 119 -2.58 -18.89 -2.65
N GLN A 120 -2.64 -19.00 -3.98
CA GLN A 120 -3.08 -17.96 -4.88
C GLN A 120 -4.59 -18.12 -5.16
N THR A 121 -5.39 -17.16 -4.76
CA THR A 121 -6.82 -17.14 -5.11
C THR A 121 -7.02 -16.32 -6.38
N PRO A 122 -7.54 -16.90 -7.48
CA PRO A 122 -7.90 -16.13 -8.67
C PRO A 122 -9.14 -15.28 -8.38
N TYR A 123 -9.16 -14.04 -8.86
CA TYR A 123 -10.35 -13.21 -8.90
C TYR A 123 -10.38 -12.38 -10.19
N PRO A 124 -11.60 -11.99 -10.71
CA PRO A 124 -11.80 -11.53 -12.09
C PRO A 124 -11.08 -10.24 -12.48
N LYS A 125 -10.77 -9.37 -11.51
CA LYS A 125 -9.97 -8.16 -11.74
C LYS A 125 -9.01 -8.02 -10.58
N LYS A 126 -7.72 -8.00 -10.88
CA LYS A 126 -6.70 -7.80 -9.87
C LYS A 126 -6.36 -6.33 -9.79
N ASN A 127 -6.78 -5.69 -8.70
CA ASN A 127 -6.30 -4.38 -8.33
C ASN A 127 -4.92 -4.54 -7.68
N TRP A 128 -3.91 -3.85 -8.21
CA TRP A 128 -2.57 -3.92 -7.64
C TRP A 128 -2.45 -2.95 -6.48
N SER A 129 -2.70 -3.45 -5.28
CA SER A 129 -2.54 -2.70 -4.03
C SER A 129 -1.07 -2.51 -3.62
N SER A 130 -0.12 -3.00 -4.41
CA SER A 130 1.31 -2.77 -4.22
C SER A 130 1.72 -1.31 -4.47
N MET A 131 0.95 -0.57 -5.27
CA MET A 131 1.11 0.86 -5.46
C MET A 131 -0.27 1.52 -5.59
N MET A 132 -0.57 2.45 -4.69
CA MET A 132 -1.86 3.13 -4.63
C MET A 132 -1.66 4.63 -4.39
N ILE A 133 -2.45 5.45 -5.09
CA ILE A 133 -2.61 6.87 -4.74
C ILE A 133 -3.97 7.00 -4.05
N PHE A 134 -3.96 7.37 -2.78
CA PHE A 134 -5.16 7.62 -2.00
C PHE A 134 -5.58 9.11 -2.09
N ASN A 135 -6.84 9.36 -2.34
CA ASN A 135 -7.52 10.58 -1.95
C ASN A 135 -8.07 10.35 -0.54
N ASN A 136 -7.30 10.70 0.47
CA ASN A 136 -7.56 10.30 1.85
C ASN A 136 -8.95 10.73 2.34
N ALA A 137 -9.44 11.91 1.91
CA ALA A 137 -10.75 12.42 2.30
C ALA A 137 -11.92 11.55 1.82
N LYS A 138 -11.72 10.72 0.79
CA LYS A 138 -12.70 9.78 0.27
C LYS A 138 -12.54 8.35 0.82
N CYS A 139 -11.59 8.13 1.70
CA CYS A 139 -11.27 6.80 2.24
C CYS A 139 -11.66 6.68 3.72
N THR A 140 -12.69 7.41 4.16
CA THR A 140 -13.11 7.44 5.59
C THR A 140 -13.64 6.10 6.10
N ALA A 141 -14.06 5.19 5.20
CA ALA A 141 -14.42 3.83 5.56
C ALA A 141 -13.22 3.00 6.06
N LEU A 142 -11.98 3.37 5.71
CA LEU A 142 -10.76 2.70 6.16
C LEU A 142 -10.38 3.17 7.58
N THR A 143 -11.27 2.94 8.54
CA THR A 143 -11.00 3.16 9.96
C THR A 143 -10.06 2.06 10.49
N PRO A 144 -9.33 2.30 11.61
CA PRO A 144 -8.58 1.26 12.28
C PRO A 144 -9.40 0.00 12.56
N ASP A 145 -10.62 0.15 13.07
CA ASP A 145 -11.51 -0.97 13.39
C ASP A 145 -11.85 -1.80 12.15
N TYR A 146 -12.18 -1.12 11.03
CA TYR A 146 -12.46 -1.81 9.78
C TYR A 146 -11.22 -2.54 9.24
N VAL A 147 -10.06 -1.88 9.22
CA VAL A 147 -8.81 -2.50 8.73
C VAL A 147 -8.39 -3.67 9.61
N ASN A 148 -8.63 -3.62 10.92
CA ASN A 148 -8.33 -4.72 11.84
C ASN A 148 -9.28 -5.91 11.70
N SER A 149 -10.53 -5.73 11.27
CA SER A 149 -11.56 -6.78 11.22
C SER A 149 -11.88 -7.30 9.83
N ALA A 150 -11.77 -6.46 8.78
CA ALA A 150 -12.12 -6.85 7.40
C ALA A 150 -11.24 -8.00 6.88
N SER A 151 -11.81 -8.86 6.05
CA SER A 151 -11.06 -9.92 5.39
C SER A 151 -10.05 -9.36 4.38
N GLY A 152 -9.01 -10.13 4.07
CA GLY A 152 -8.03 -9.73 3.05
C GLY A 152 -8.66 -9.50 1.67
N LEU A 153 -9.71 -10.28 1.32
CA LEU A 153 -10.43 -10.10 0.06
C LEU A 153 -11.22 -8.78 0.05
N GLU A 154 -11.88 -8.41 1.16
CA GLU A 154 -12.60 -7.13 1.25
C GLU A 154 -11.66 -5.95 1.08
N LEU A 155 -10.50 -5.97 1.73
CA LEU A 155 -9.52 -4.90 1.61
C LEU A 155 -8.93 -4.81 0.21
N HIS A 156 -8.40 -5.92 -0.33
CA HIS A 156 -7.68 -5.93 -1.61
C HIS A 156 -8.60 -5.86 -2.85
N GLN A 157 -9.87 -6.19 -2.73
CA GLN A 157 -10.88 -5.97 -3.77
C GLN A 157 -11.54 -4.59 -3.66
N PHE A 158 -11.13 -3.76 -2.70
CA PHE A 158 -11.67 -2.42 -2.44
C PHE A 158 -13.18 -2.41 -2.19
N LYS A 159 -13.71 -3.42 -1.46
CA LYS A 159 -15.13 -3.50 -1.11
C LYS A 159 -15.59 -2.43 -0.11
N TRP A 160 -14.67 -1.64 0.37
CA TRP A 160 -14.89 -0.50 1.24
C TRP A 160 -15.20 0.81 0.47
N LEU A 161 -15.19 0.78 -0.86
CA LEU A 161 -15.55 1.90 -1.75
C LEU A 161 -17.05 1.98 -1.97
#